data_756a0755b506f223b1895643a58e0248
#
_entry.id   756a0755b506f223b1895643a58e0248
#
_cell.length_a   1.000
_cell.length_b   1.000
_cell.length_c   1.000
_cell.angle_alpha   90.00
_cell.angle_beta   90.00
_cell.angle_gamma   90.00
#
_symmetry.space_group_name_H-M   'P 1'
#
loop_
_entity.id
_entity.type
_entity.pdbx_description
1 polymer ?
#
loop_
_entity_poly.entity_id
_entity_poly.type
_entity_poly.pdbx_seq_one_letter_code
_entity_poly.pdbx_strand_id
1 'polypeptide(L)'
;MSTPKFQTGLFINNEFVDSLDGSTFDVFNPYDNSLLAKVSEAKKADVDRAVAAARKAFPAWAAMSPSDRGVLIGKLADAIEKDRDNLSLLETLDTGHPIRDTRNLDVMRTVATFRYFAGMPDKNEGTVIPVDAGFLNYVTRVPVGVVGQVVPWNFPLMFTSWKLGPALAAGNTVVMKQAELTPLSTLRVAELAREVGFPAGVINVVPGYGHIAGQYLAEHMGVDKVSFTGSTMTGRKIVQASAGNLKRVQLELGGKGANIIFEDANLDAAVNGSAFAIFHNQGQACIAGSRLMLHEKIADQFLDKFLKLAASIKLGNPLDPTTEMGPLTSKMHQERVLGFCKVAQEEGGEILLGGKIPSNPELQKGCFVEPTVVRSKTIKDRVCQEEVFGPFVVVSTFKDDAEVLEMANNTIYGLGGGLWTNNLQRAHLMARHMEAGMVWINCYKRFHPGSPFGGIKDSGYGREMGHFAMHEYTEPKSVWVNIDAKIPVFYPR
;
A
#
# COMPACT_ATOMS: atom_id res chain seq x y z
N MET A 1 23.77 0.92 -19.40
CA MET A 1 22.58 0.08 -19.20
C MET A 1 21.76 0.08 -20.47
N SER A 2 21.24 -1.06 -20.92
CA SER A 2 20.32 -1.10 -22.08
C SER A 2 19.07 -0.29 -21.75
N THR A 3 18.51 0.42 -22.72
CA THR A 3 17.24 1.13 -22.57
C THR A 3 16.16 0.12 -22.16
N PRO A 4 15.44 0.35 -21.04
CA PRO A 4 14.40 -0.58 -20.63
C PRO A 4 13.30 -0.63 -21.68
N LYS A 5 12.74 -1.83 -21.90
CA LYS A 5 11.55 -1.99 -22.75
C LYS A 5 10.32 -1.70 -21.90
N PHE A 6 9.55 -0.70 -22.27
CA PHE A 6 8.29 -0.37 -21.63
C PHE A 6 7.13 -1.11 -22.31
N GLN A 7 6.26 -1.72 -21.52
CA GLN A 7 4.92 -2.07 -21.95
C GLN A 7 4.02 -0.86 -21.70
N THR A 8 3.26 -0.45 -22.70
CA THR A 8 2.47 0.79 -22.65
C THR A 8 0.99 0.59 -22.97
N GLY A 9 0.60 -0.61 -23.39
CA GLY A 9 -0.82 -0.97 -23.59
C GLY A 9 -1.55 -1.31 -22.30
N LEU A 10 -2.86 -1.37 -22.37
CA LEU A 10 -3.69 -2.01 -21.35
C LEU A 10 -3.45 -3.53 -21.44
N PHE A 11 -3.33 -4.21 -20.31
CA PHE A 11 -3.22 -5.66 -20.28
C PHE A 11 -4.58 -6.29 -20.03
N ILE A 12 -5.22 -6.81 -21.06
CA ILE A 12 -6.56 -7.40 -20.98
C ILE A 12 -6.55 -8.78 -21.67
N ASN A 13 -7.04 -9.81 -20.96
CA ASN A 13 -7.16 -11.16 -21.48
C ASN A 13 -5.82 -11.73 -22.03
N ASN A 14 -4.71 -11.48 -21.31
CA ASN A 14 -3.33 -11.83 -21.65
C ASN A 14 -2.75 -11.13 -22.89
N GLU A 15 -3.36 -10.06 -23.36
CA GLU A 15 -2.87 -9.27 -24.48
C GLU A 15 -2.63 -7.82 -24.06
N PHE A 16 -1.56 -7.20 -24.63
CA PHE A 16 -1.40 -5.76 -24.56
C PHE A 16 -2.18 -5.13 -25.72
N VAL A 17 -3.10 -4.26 -25.37
CA VAL A 17 -4.03 -3.61 -26.31
C VAL A 17 -4.05 -2.11 -26.07
N ASP A 18 -4.31 -1.34 -27.11
CA ASP A 18 -4.55 0.09 -26.97
C ASP A 18 -5.94 0.35 -26.36
N SER A 19 -6.09 1.55 -25.77
CA SER A 19 -7.40 2.07 -25.39
C SER A 19 -8.33 2.11 -26.60
N LEU A 20 -9.60 1.78 -26.42
CA LEU A 20 -10.58 1.72 -27.52
C LEU A 20 -10.76 3.05 -28.24
N ASP A 21 -10.55 4.16 -27.56
CA ASP A 21 -10.63 5.51 -28.14
C ASP A 21 -9.25 6.07 -28.56
N GLY A 22 -8.17 5.28 -28.40
CA GLY A 22 -6.80 5.68 -28.69
C GLY A 22 -6.20 6.67 -27.69
N SER A 23 -6.87 6.94 -26.56
CA SER A 23 -6.37 7.84 -25.54
C SER A 23 -5.11 7.33 -24.87
N THR A 24 -4.17 8.23 -24.59
CA THR A 24 -2.94 7.97 -23.85
C THR A 24 -2.68 9.06 -22.82
N PHE A 25 -1.85 8.76 -21.82
CA PHE A 25 -1.28 9.74 -20.90
C PHE A 25 0.23 9.62 -20.86
N ASP A 26 0.89 10.72 -20.51
CA ASP A 26 2.34 10.79 -20.41
C ASP A 26 2.81 10.35 -19.03
N VAL A 27 3.86 9.52 -18.98
CA VAL A 27 4.57 9.11 -17.78
C VAL A 27 5.93 9.78 -17.77
N PHE A 28 6.26 10.48 -16.69
CA PHE A 28 7.48 11.28 -16.57
C PHE A 28 8.43 10.71 -15.53
N ASN A 29 9.74 10.84 -15.78
CA ASN A 29 10.76 10.60 -14.77
C ASN A 29 10.76 11.75 -13.76
N PRO A 30 10.47 11.52 -12.48
CA PRO A 30 10.43 12.60 -11.50
C PRO A 30 11.80 13.22 -11.19
N TYR A 31 12.91 12.57 -11.61
CA TYR A 31 14.26 13.08 -11.43
C TYR A 31 14.54 14.35 -12.25
N ASP A 32 14.07 14.39 -13.50
CA ASP A 32 14.36 15.47 -14.45
C ASP A 32 13.16 15.94 -15.25
N ASN A 33 11.97 15.38 -14.98
CA ASN A 33 10.72 15.59 -15.71
C ASN A 33 10.79 15.21 -17.20
N SER A 34 11.74 14.35 -17.60
CA SER A 34 11.77 13.79 -18.96
C SER A 34 10.63 12.80 -19.19
N LEU A 35 10.10 12.78 -20.42
CA LEU A 35 9.08 11.81 -20.82
C LEU A 35 9.68 10.40 -20.89
N LEU A 36 9.13 9.46 -20.11
CA LEU A 36 9.50 8.05 -20.14
C LEU A 36 8.70 7.28 -21.18
N ALA A 37 7.38 7.43 -21.17
CA ALA A 37 6.48 6.68 -22.01
C ALA A 37 5.15 7.40 -22.22
N LYS A 38 4.44 7.05 -23.33
CA LYS A 38 3.01 7.31 -23.52
C LYS A 38 2.28 6.00 -23.28
N VAL A 39 1.43 5.95 -22.30
CA VAL A 39 0.71 4.75 -21.86
C VAL A 39 -0.76 4.88 -22.23
N SER A 40 -1.36 3.78 -22.72
CA SER A 40 -2.79 3.74 -23.05
C SER A 40 -3.64 4.07 -21.83
N GLU A 41 -4.59 4.98 -21.99
CA GLU A 41 -5.49 5.44 -20.92
C GLU A 41 -6.78 4.64 -20.93
N ALA A 42 -7.00 3.83 -19.90
CA ALA A 42 -8.25 3.10 -19.77
C ALA A 42 -9.43 4.05 -19.52
N LYS A 43 -10.46 3.91 -20.33
CA LYS A 43 -11.77 4.55 -20.19
C LYS A 43 -12.82 3.52 -19.76
N LYS A 44 -14.06 3.98 -19.66
CA LYS A 44 -15.20 3.14 -19.27
C LYS A 44 -15.30 1.85 -20.09
N ALA A 45 -15.24 1.94 -21.41
CA ALA A 45 -15.35 0.80 -22.32
C ALA A 45 -14.20 -0.21 -22.17
N ASP A 46 -12.99 0.26 -21.82
CA ASP A 46 -11.85 -0.62 -21.56
C ASP A 46 -12.01 -1.37 -20.22
N VAL A 47 -12.54 -0.69 -19.21
CA VAL A 47 -12.89 -1.34 -17.94
C VAL A 47 -13.98 -2.39 -18.15
N ASP A 48 -15.02 -2.11 -18.96
CA ASP A 48 -16.05 -3.09 -19.34
C ASP A 48 -15.42 -4.34 -19.99
N ARG A 49 -14.48 -4.17 -20.94
CA ARG A 49 -13.75 -5.29 -21.56
C ARG A 49 -12.95 -6.10 -20.56
N ALA A 50 -12.23 -5.43 -19.66
CA ALA A 50 -11.42 -6.08 -18.62
C ALA A 50 -12.29 -6.87 -17.64
N VAL A 51 -13.42 -6.29 -17.19
CA VAL A 51 -14.37 -6.98 -16.30
C VAL A 51 -15.03 -8.16 -17.00
N ALA A 52 -15.40 -8.03 -18.27
CA ALA A 52 -15.96 -9.13 -19.07
C ALA A 52 -14.95 -10.28 -19.20
N ALA A 53 -13.67 -9.99 -19.49
CA ALA A 53 -12.60 -10.98 -19.54
C ALA A 53 -12.41 -11.68 -18.17
N ALA A 54 -12.37 -10.93 -17.09
CA ALA A 54 -12.25 -11.46 -15.74
C ALA A 54 -13.45 -12.35 -15.37
N ARG A 55 -14.66 -11.92 -15.67
CA ARG A 55 -15.90 -12.69 -15.42
C ARG A 55 -15.93 -14.00 -16.21
N LYS A 56 -15.47 -13.99 -17.44
CA LYS A 56 -15.37 -15.19 -18.29
C LYS A 56 -14.35 -16.19 -17.76
N ALA A 57 -13.21 -15.72 -17.24
CA ALA A 57 -12.14 -16.55 -16.71
C ALA A 57 -12.47 -17.12 -15.30
N PHE A 58 -13.30 -16.45 -14.52
CA PHE A 58 -13.55 -16.74 -13.11
C PHE A 58 -13.95 -18.19 -12.83
N PRO A 59 -14.95 -18.82 -13.52
CA PRO A 59 -15.36 -20.18 -13.19
C PRO A 59 -14.24 -21.20 -13.30
N ALA A 60 -13.43 -21.12 -14.35
CA ALA A 60 -12.31 -22.05 -14.57
C ALA A 60 -11.17 -21.82 -13.56
N TRP A 61 -10.85 -20.57 -13.26
CA TRP A 61 -9.84 -20.23 -12.27
C TRP A 61 -10.25 -20.63 -10.85
N ALA A 62 -11.49 -20.37 -10.46
CA ALA A 62 -12.04 -20.77 -9.16
C ALA A 62 -12.09 -22.30 -8.97
N ALA A 63 -12.34 -23.04 -10.06
CA ALA A 63 -12.36 -24.51 -10.06
C ALA A 63 -10.97 -25.14 -10.16
N MET A 64 -9.92 -24.40 -10.49
CA MET A 64 -8.54 -24.89 -10.53
C MET A 64 -8.13 -25.37 -9.14
N SER A 65 -7.38 -26.48 -9.07
CA SER A 65 -6.94 -27.02 -7.77
C SER A 65 -6.14 -25.97 -6.98
N PRO A 66 -6.26 -25.91 -5.65
CA PRO A 66 -5.46 -25.04 -4.82
C PRO A 66 -3.96 -25.16 -5.08
N SER A 67 -3.48 -26.39 -5.26
CA SER A 67 -2.08 -26.68 -5.55
C SER A 67 -1.62 -26.05 -6.87
N ASP A 68 -2.40 -26.18 -7.95
CA ASP A 68 -2.04 -25.63 -9.26
C ASP A 68 -2.02 -24.10 -9.24
N ARG A 69 -2.98 -23.45 -8.55
CA ARG A 69 -2.93 -22.00 -8.32
C ARG A 69 -1.67 -21.59 -7.58
N GLY A 70 -1.30 -22.32 -6.52
CA GLY A 70 -0.07 -22.08 -5.75
C GLY A 70 1.17 -22.19 -6.63
N VAL A 71 1.25 -23.19 -7.49
CA VAL A 71 2.37 -23.37 -8.43
C VAL A 71 2.50 -22.17 -9.39
N LEU A 72 1.40 -21.66 -9.95
CA LEU A 72 1.44 -20.50 -10.85
C LEU A 72 1.88 -19.23 -10.12
N ILE A 73 1.39 -18.99 -8.91
CA ILE A 73 1.80 -17.85 -8.09
C ILE A 73 3.30 -17.95 -7.75
N GLY A 74 3.79 -19.16 -7.43
CA GLY A 74 5.21 -19.40 -7.18
C GLY A 74 6.08 -19.13 -8.39
N LYS A 75 5.67 -19.60 -9.58
CA LYS A 75 6.38 -19.31 -10.84
C LYS A 75 6.43 -17.81 -11.13
N LEU A 76 5.37 -17.06 -10.82
CA LEU A 76 5.37 -15.60 -10.95
C LEU A 76 6.40 -14.96 -10.01
N ALA A 77 6.48 -15.39 -8.75
CA ALA A 77 7.49 -14.92 -7.82
C ALA A 77 8.92 -15.16 -8.34
N ASP A 78 9.19 -16.34 -8.89
CA ASP A 78 10.50 -16.69 -9.46
C ASP A 78 10.82 -15.86 -10.72
N ALA A 79 9.83 -15.61 -11.57
CA ALA A 79 9.99 -14.75 -12.75
C ALA A 79 10.29 -13.30 -12.35
N ILE A 80 9.62 -12.76 -11.33
CA ILE A 80 9.87 -11.42 -10.77
C ILE A 80 11.29 -11.35 -10.20
N GLU A 81 11.73 -12.36 -9.45
CA GLU A 81 13.09 -12.40 -8.91
C GLU A 81 14.15 -12.45 -10.00
N LYS A 82 13.90 -13.23 -11.06
CA LYS A 82 14.78 -13.31 -12.24
C LYS A 82 14.85 -11.99 -13.01
N ASP A 83 13.74 -11.25 -13.08
CA ASP A 83 13.64 -9.94 -13.77
C ASP A 83 13.97 -8.76 -12.82
N ARG A 84 14.58 -9.04 -11.64
CA ARG A 84 14.81 -8.09 -10.56
C ARG A 84 15.48 -6.79 -11.01
N ASP A 85 16.51 -6.87 -11.82
CA ASP A 85 17.28 -5.69 -12.24
C ASP A 85 16.44 -4.78 -13.16
N ASN A 86 15.66 -5.35 -14.08
CA ASN A 86 14.76 -4.62 -14.95
C ASN A 86 13.59 -4.00 -14.16
N LEU A 87 12.93 -4.78 -13.29
CA LEU A 87 11.84 -4.29 -12.45
C LEU A 87 12.30 -3.17 -11.51
N SER A 88 13.51 -3.29 -10.93
CA SER A 88 14.08 -2.23 -10.08
C SER A 88 14.34 -0.97 -10.87
N LEU A 89 14.82 -1.09 -12.12
CA LEU A 89 15.02 0.06 -12.99
C LEU A 89 13.68 0.74 -13.34
N LEU A 90 12.67 -0.03 -13.72
CA LEU A 90 11.33 0.47 -14.03
C LEU A 90 10.72 1.21 -12.83
N GLU A 91 10.76 0.58 -11.65
CA GLU A 91 10.25 1.16 -10.41
C GLU A 91 10.97 2.46 -10.04
N THR A 92 12.31 2.50 -10.20
CA THR A 92 13.11 3.70 -9.92
C THR A 92 12.78 4.84 -10.87
N LEU A 93 12.68 4.55 -12.17
CA LEU A 93 12.36 5.56 -13.19
C LEU A 93 10.96 6.14 -13.03
N ASP A 94 10.02 5.30 -12.65
CA ASP A 94 8.60 5.61 -12.55
C ASP A 94 8.28 6.40 -11.25
N THR A 95 8.90 5.98 -10.13
CA THR A 95 8.59 6.53 -8.79
C THR A 95 9.59 7.58 -8.30
N GLY A 96 10.82 7.58 -8.80
CA GLY A 96 11.94 8.32 -8.23
C GLY A 96 12.57 7.68 -6.98
N HIS A 97 12.12 6.49 -6.59
CA HIS A 97 12.68 5.77 -5.44
C HIS A 97 14.11 5.29 -5.75
N PRO A 98 15.10 5.46 -4.84
CA PRO A 98 16.49 5.07 -5.12
C PRO A 98 16.65 3.61 -5.53
N ILE A 99 17.46 3.34 -6.55
CA ILE A 99 17.71 1.99 -7.12
C ILE A 99 18.17 0.97 -6.08
N ARG A 100 18.93 1.41 -5.06
CA ARG A 100 19.36 0.56 -3.95
C ARG A 100 18.18 0.01 -3.16
N ASP A 101 17.09 0.81 -3.02
CA ASP A 101 15.92 0.47 -2.24
C ASP A 101 14.91 -0.29 -3.09
N THR A 102 14.65 0.12 -4.33
CA THR A 102 13.78 -0.64 -5.25
C THR A 102 14.30 -2.04 -5.47
N ARG A 103 15.63 -2.20 -5.64
CA ARG A 103 16.26 -3.51 -5.84
C ARG A 103 16.26 -4.39 -4.60
N ASN A 104 16.59 -3.83 -3.43
CA ASN A 104 16.82 -4.63 -2.21
C ASN A 104 15.59 -4.73 -1.30
N LEU A 105 14.63 -3.83 -1.45
CA LEU A 105 13.42 -3.81 -0.64
C LEU A 105 12.17 -4.08 -1.48
N ASP A 106 11.85 -3.25 -2.49
CA ASP A 106 10.55 -3.30 -3.14
C ASP A 106 10.37 -4.57 -3.97
N VAL A 107 11.33 -4.91 -4.85
CA VAL A 107 11.26 -6.16 -5.63
C VAL A 107 11.32 -7.37 -4.70
N MET A 108 12.23 -7.38 -3.70
CA MET A 108 12.38 -8.55 -2.82
C MET A 108 11.18 -8.75 -1.91
N ARG A 109 10.52 -7.70 -1.45
CA ARG A 109 9.27 -7.78 -0.69
C ARG A 109 8.12 -8.27 -1.56
N THR A 110 8.09 -7.84 -2.83
CA THR A 110 7.13 -8.32 -3.83
C THR A 110 7.27 -9.83 -4.04
N VAL A 111 8.51 -10.31 -4.24
CA VAL A 111 8.83 -11.75 -4.36
C VAL A 111 8.39 -12.51 -3.10
N ALA A 112 8.78 -12.02 -1.92
CA ALA A 112 8.43 -12.66 -0.65
C ALA A 112 6.91 -12.75 -0.44
N THR A 113 6.16 -11.72 -0.85
CA THR A 113 4.70 -11.70 -0.76
C THR A 113 4.07 -12.74 -1.68
N PHE A 114 4.48 -12.80 -2.95
CA PHE A 114 3.95 -13.82 -3.87
C PHE A 114 4.32 -15.23 -3.40
N ARG A 115 5.54 -15.47 -2.89
CA ARG A 115 5.92 -16.77 -2.32
C ARG A 115 5.08 -17.16 -1.11
N TYR A 116 4.78 -16.22 -0.23
CA TYR A 116 3.87 -16.45 0.89
C TYR A 116 2.49 -16.89 0.40
N PHE A 117 1.89 -16.14 -0.53
CA PHE A 117 0.57 -16.46 -1.06
C PHE A 117 0.56 -17.67 -2.00
N ALA A 118 1.68 -18.06 -2.60
CA ALA A 118 1.81 -19.34 -3.31
C ALA A 118 1.55 -20.54 -2.39
N GLY A 119 1.91 -20.43 -1.11
CA GLY A 119 1.67 -21.45 -0.09
C GLY A 119 0.30 -21.38 0.57
N MET A 120 -0.59 -20.44 0.21
CA MET A 120 -1.85 -20.20 0.94
C MET A 120 -3.11 -20.86 0.34
N PRO A 121 -3.18 -21.27 -0.94
CA PRO A 121 -4.43 -21.75 -1.51
C PRO A 121 -5.05 -22.95 -0.79
N ASP A 122 -4.23 -23.91 -0.34
CA ASP A 122 -4.62 -25.11 0.40
C ASP A 122 -4.78 -24.86 1.92
N LYS A 123 -4.50 -23.67 2.40
CA LYS A 123 -4.65 -23.23 3.80
C LYS A 123 -5.87 -22.34 4.03
N ASN A 124 -6.72 -22.24 3.01
CA ASN A 124 -8.02 -21.59 3.11
C ASN A 124 -9.04 -22.60 3.69
N GLU A 125 -8.84 -22.95 4.95
CA GLU A 125 -9.55 -24.03 5.64
C GLU A 125 -11.01 -23.68 5.90
N GLY A 126 -11.85 -24.71 5.96
CA GLY A 126 -13.23 -24.68 6.45
C GLY A 126 -13.36 -25.13 7.90
N THR A 127 -14.58 -25.26 8.36
CA THR A 127 -14.88 -25.67 9.74
C THR A 127 -16.02 -26.68 9.72
N VAL A 128 -15.93 -27.72 10.55
CA VAL A 128 -17.07 -28.60 10.86
C VAL A 128 -17.72 -28.08 12.14
N ILE A 129 -19.01 -27.76 12.06
CA ILE A 129 -19.78 -27.23 13.19
C ILE A 129 -20.47 -28.40 13.92
N PRO A 130 -20.28 -28.57 15.23
CA PRO A 130 -21.06 -29.54 16.01
C PRO A 130 -22.55 -29.22 15.95
N VAL A 131 -23.36 -30.18 15.49
CA VAL A 131 -24.82 -30.07 15.37
C VAL A 131 -25.48 -31.36 15.89
N ASP A 132 -26.81 -31.35 15.97
CA ASP A 132 -27.60 -32.51 16.43
C ASP A 132 -27.32 -33.79 15.62
N ALA A 133 -27.44 -34.94 16.27
CA ALA A 133 -27.23 -36.24 15.64
C ALA A 133 -28.14 -36.40 14.40
N GLY A 134 -27.59 -36.97 13.36
CA GLY A 134 -28.28 -37.16 12.07
C GLY A 134 -28.06 -36.02 11.08
N PHE A 135 -27.33 -34.97 11.45
CA PHE A 135 -26.90 -33.90 10.55
C PHE A 135 -25.37 -33.76 10.52
N LEU A 136 -24.84 -33.34 9.37
CA LEU A 136 -23.49 -32.80 9.24
C LEU A 136 -23.60 -31.37 8.77
N ASN A 137 -22.95 -30.45 9.50
CA ASN A 137 -22.78 -29.08 9.04
C ASN A 137 -21.28 -28.76 8.87
N TYR A 138 -20.94 -28.28 7.70
CA TYR A 138 -19.60 -27.78 7.46
C TYR A 138 -19.63 -26.43 6.75
N VAL A 139 -18.61 -25.63 6.97
CA VAL A 139 -18.40 -24.33 6.33
C VAL A 139 -17.22 -24.46 5.39
N THR A 140 -17.42 -24.09 4.14
CA THR A 140 -16.33 -23.90 3.16
C THR A 140 -16.11 -22.43 2.90
N ARG A 141 -14.91 -22.05 2.47
CA ARG A 141 -14.65 -20.70 1.99
C ARG A 141 -14.56 -20.70 0.48
N VAL A 142 -15.38 -19.86 -0.15
CA VAL A 142 -15.44 -19.73 -1.62
C VAL A 142 -14.91 -18.36 -2.06
N PRO A 143 -14.28 -18.23 -3.25
CA PRO A 143 -13.83 -16.94 -3.75
C PRO A 143 -15.00 -15.97 -3.93
N VAL A 144 -14.76 -14.67 -3.70
CA VAL A 144 -15.80 -13.62 -3.84
C VAL A 144 -16.22 -13.38 -5.30
N GLY A 145 -15.32 -13.58 -6.28
CA GLY A 145 -15.63 -13.39 -7.71
C GLY A 145 -14.62 -12.55 -8.47
N VAL A 146 -15.10 -11.54 -9.18
CA VAL A 146 -14.27 -10.54 -9.87
C VAL A 146 -13.91 -9.42 -8.91
N VAL A 147 -12.61 -9.17 -8.73
CA VAL A 147 -12.11 -8.16 -7.81
C VAL A 147 -11.55 -6.97 -8.58
N GLY A 148 -12.13 -5.79 -8.35
CA GLY A 148 -11.55 -4.52 -8.75
C GLY A 148 -10.48 -4.09 -7.74
N GLN A 149 -9.27 -3.84 -8.20
CA GLN A 149 -8.16 -3.40 -7.37
C GLN A 149 -7.68 -2.03 -7.84
N VAL A 150 -7.66 -1.05 -6.96
CA VAL A 150 -7.17 0.31 -7.27
C VAL A 150 -5.96 0.59 -6.40
N VAL A 151 -4.80 0.76 -7.03
CA VAL A 151 -3.50 0.88 -6.37
C VAL A 151 -2.89 2.26 -6.57
N PRO A 152 -2.20 2.80 -5.55
CA PRO A 152 -1.53 4.09 -5.60
C PRO A 152 -0.16 4.01 -6.26
N TRP A 153 0.49 5.15 -6.36
CA TRP A 153 1.75 5.38 -7.04
C TRP A 153 3.02 5.22 -6.19
N ASN A 154 2.91 5.14 -4.87
CA ASN A 154 4.09 5.25 -3.98
C ASN A 154 4.89 3.96 -3.79
N PHE A 155 4.29 2.79 -3.99
CA PHE A 155 4.96 1.47 -3.99
C PHE A 155 4.26 0.53 -4.99
N PRO A 156 4.36 0.80 -6.31
CA PRO A 156 3.61 0.07 -7.33
C PRO A 156 3.79 -1.46 -7.27
N LEU A 157 5.01 -1.96 -7.22
CA LEU A 157 5.32 -3.40 -7.16
C LEU A 157 4.79 -4.05 -5.88
N MET A 158 5.02 -3.40 -4.74
CA MET A 158 4.56 -3.95 -3.45
C MET A 158 3.04 -4.07 -3.41
N PHE A 159 2.30 -3.00 -3.75
CA PHE A 159 0.84 -3.04 -3.76
C PHE A 159 0.28 -3.99 -4.81
N THR A 160 0.96 -4.15 -5.95
CA THR A 160 0.61 -5.18 -6.93
C THR A 160 0.63 -6.56 -6.28
N SER A 161 1.67 -6.91 -5.54
CA SER A 161 1.78 -8.21 -4.87
C SER A 161 0.81 -8.37 -3.69
N TRP A 162 0.61 -7.32 -2.89
CA TRP A 162 -0.29 -7.35 -1.73
C TRP A 162 -1.74 -7.60 -2.13
N LYS A 163 -2.14 -7.11 -3.30
CA LYS A 163 -3.51 -7.26 -3.81
C LYS A 163 -3.68 -8.47 -4.72
N LEU A 164 -2.77 -8.72 -5.64
CA LEU A 164 -2.85 -9.91 -6.51
C LEU A 164 -2.64 -11.20 -5.73
N GLY A 165 -1.65 -11.25 -4.84
CA GLY A 165 -1.29 -12.47 -4.12
C GLY A 165 -2.48 -13.16 -3.45
N PRO A 166 -3.16 -12.53 -2.48
CA PRO A 166 -4.30 -13.14 -1.79
C PRO A 166 -5.51 -13.33 -2.70
N ALA A 167 -5.79 -12.42 -3.64
CA ALA A 167 -6.92 -12.55 -4.57
C ALA A 167 -6.77 -13.79 -5.44
N LEU A 168 -5.60 -14.01 -6.03
CA LEU A 168 -5.30 -15.16 -6.88
C LEU A 168 -5.27 -16.47 -6.07
N ALA A 169 -4.64 -16.46 -4.89
CA ALA A 169 -4.59 -17.61 -4.00
C ALA A 169 -6.00 -18.09 -3.61
N ALA A 170 -6.90 -17.16 -3.33
CA ALA A 170 -8.30 -17.44 -3.00
C ALA A 170 -9.14 -17.90 -4.20
N GLY A 171 -8.64 -17.79 -5.44
CA GLY A 171 -9.35 -18.22 -6.65
C GLY A 171 -10.19 -17.12 -7.31
N ASN A 172 -9.93 -15.85 -7.01
CA ASN A 172 -10.59 -14.71 -7.66
C ASN A 172 -9.89 -14.30 -8.95
N THR A 173 -10.61 -13.66 -9.85
CA THR A 173 -10.04 -12.95 -11.00
C THR A 173 -9.99 -11.46 -10.74
N VAL A 174 -9.06 -10.76 -11.38
CA VAL A 174 -8.70 -9.39 -11.02
C VAL A 174 -8.74 -8.45 -12.21
N VAL A 175 -9.29 -7.25 -11.96
CA VAL A 175 -9.10 -6.06 -12.78
C VAL A 175 -8.40 -5.01 -11.91
N MET A 176 -7.12 -4.74 -12.20
CA MET A 176 -6.30 -3.79 -11.45
C MET A 176 -6.19 -2.46 -12.18
N LYS A 177 -6.63 -1.38 -11.54
CA LYS A 177 -6.36 -0.01 -11.99
C LYS A 177 -5.07 0.47 -11.34
N GLN A 178 -4.00 0.52 -12.11
CA GLN A 178 -2.74 1.14 -11.68
C GLN A 178 -2.80 2.67 -11.79
N ALA A 179 -2.10 3.36 -10.88
CA ALA A 179 -2.01 4.81 -10.94
C ALA A 179 -1.31 5.29 -12.22
N GLU A 180 -1.81 6.37 -12.78
CA GLU A 180 -1.28 6.99 -14.00
C GLU A 180 0.16 7.47 -13.86
N LEU A 181 0.60 7.79 -12.66
CA LEU A 181 1.97 8.26 -12.39
C LEU A 181 3.01 7.13 -12.48
N THR A 182 2.63 5.88 -12.17
CA THR A 182 3.59 4.80 -11.97
C THR A 182 3.07 3.44 -12.49
N PRO A 183 2.77 3.31 -13.80
CA PRO A 183 2.17 2.07 -14.33
C PRO A 183 3.19 1.02 -14.77
N LEU A 184 4.46 1.39 -15.01
CA LEU A 184 5.37 0.62 -15.85
C LEU A 184 5.78 -0.72 -15.21
N SER A 185 6.12 -0.72 -13.94
CA SER A 185 6.54 -1.93 -13.21
C SER A 185 5.39 -2.94 -13.06
N THR A 186 4.16 -2.47 -12.82
CA THR A 186 2.96 -3.33 -12.74
C THR A 186 2.62 -3.97 -14.10
N LEU A 187 2.74 -3.22 -15.20
CA LEU A 187 2.55 -3.76 -16.55
C LEU A 187 3.58 -4.86 -16.86
N ARG A 188 4.82 -4.70 -16.40
CA ARG A 188 5.83 -5.77 -16.52
C ARG A 188 5.48 -7.01 -15.69
N VAL A 189 4.94 -6.86 -14.49
CA VAL A 189 4.44 -7.99 -13.69
C VAL A 189 3.31 -8.73 -14.41
N ALA A 190 2.39 -8.01 -15.07
CA ALA A 190 1.33 -8.62 -15.88
C ALA A 190 1.89 -9.41 -17.08
N GLU A 191 2.92 -8.89 -17.74
CA GLU A 191 3.64 -9.61 -18.81
C GLU A 191 4.28 -10.90 -18.29
N LEU A 192 4.99 -10.82 -17.15
CA LEU A 192 5.58 -11.99 -16.48
C LEU A 192 4.52 -13.03 -16.10
N ALA A 193 3.35 -12.60 -15.63
CA ALA A 193 2.24 -13.51 -15.33
C ALA A 193 1.79 -14.28 -16.57
N ARG A 194 1.68 -13.62 -17.73
CA ARG A 194 1.42 -14.29 -19.02
C ARG A 194 2.51 -15.28 -19.38
N GLU A 195 3.79 -14.87 -19.27
CA GLU A 195 4.95 -15.69 -19.60
C GLU A 195 5.02 -16.99 -18.79
N VAL A 196 4.61 -16.96 -17.52
CA VAL A 196 4.59 -18.16 -16.65
C VAL A 196 3.32 -19.00 -16.77
N GLY A 197 2.35 -18.58 -17.59
CA GLY A 197 1.19 -19.38 -17.97
C GLY A 197 -0.09 -19.12 -17.18
N PHE A 198 -0.28 -17.93 -16.59
CA PHE A 198 -1.59 -17.57 -16.05
C PHE A 198 -2.65 -17.60 -17.17
N PRO A 199 -3.85 -18.18 -16.91
CA PRO A 199 -4.91 -18.21 -17.90
C PRO A 199 -5.38 -16.81 -18.31
N ALA A 200 -5.77 -16.65 -19.56
CA ALA A 200 -6.27 -15.39 -20.08
C ALA A 200 -7.48 -14.90 -19.28
N GLY A 201 -7.49 -13.61 -18.95
CA GLY A 201 -8.55 -12.96 -18.17
C GLY A 201 -8.45 -13.09 -16.65
N VAL A 202 -7.55 -13.94 -16.11
CA VAL A 202 -7.37 -14.06 -14.65
C VAL A 202 -6.80 -12.77 -14.06
N ILE A 203 -5.85 -12.16 -14.75
CA ILE A 203 -5.24 -10.88 -14.39
C ILE A 203 -5.47 -9.91 -15.53
N ASN A 204 -6.02 -8.72 -15.23
CA ASN A 204 -6.17 -7.62 -16.17
C ASN A 204 -5.65 -6.34 -15.49
N VAL A 205 -4.87 -5.53 -16.22
CA VAL A 205 -4.29 -4.27 -15.70
C VAL A 205 -4.69 -3.14 -16.64
N VAL A 206 -5.37 -2.14 -16.10
CA VAL A 206 -5.96 -1.02 -16.85
C VAL A 206 -5.48 0.32 -16.28
N PRO A 207 -4.26 0.77 -16.63
CA PRO A 207 -3.77 2.08 -16.22
C PRO A 207 -4.72 3.20 -16.67
N GLY A 208 -4.86 4.22 -15.82
CA GLY A 208 -5.74 5.35 -16.13
C GLY A 208 -5.99 6.24 -14.94
N TYR A 209 -6.63 7.38 -15.18
CA TYR A 209 -6.93 8.34 -14.13
C TYR A 209 -7.92 7.80 -13.10
N GLY A 210 -7.63 8.10 -11.82
CA GLY A 210 -8.45 7.63 -10.70
C GLY A 210 -9.92 8.04 -10.80
N HIS A 211 -10.19 9.29 -11.24
CA HIS A 211 -11.54 9.84 -11.38
C HIS A 211 -12.31 9.35 -12.62
N ILE A 212 -11.66 8.60 -13.52
CA ILE A 212 -12.26 7.98 -14.71
C ILE A 212 -12.30 6.47 -14.51
N ALA A 213 -11.19 5.78 -14.78
CA ALA A 213 -11.13 4.31 -14.74
C ALA A 213 -11.32 3.78 -13.30
N GLY A 214 -10.73 4.44 -12.29
CA GLY A 214 -10.84 4.00 -10.89
C GLY A 214 -12.26 4.13 -10.33
N GLN A 215 -12.91 5.27 -10.58
CA GLN A 215 -14.29 5.48 -10.16
C GLN A 215 -15.23 4.50 -10.86
N TYR A 216 -15.10 4.37 -12.18
CA TYR A 216 -15.97 3.47 -12.94
C TYR A 216 -15.78 2.00 -12.54
N LEU A 217 -14.54 1.56 -12.25
CA LEU A 217 -14.29 0.21 -11.74
C LEU A 217 -14.98 -0.02 -10.38
N ALA A 218 -15.00 1.00 -9.51
CA ALA A 218 -15.68 0.93 -8.22
C ALA A 218 -17.21 0.89 -8.38
N GLU A 219 -17.77 1.59 -9.36
CA GLU A 219 -19.21 1.61 -9.68
C GLU A 219 -19.67 0.37 -10.45
N HIS A 220 -18.76 -0.36 -11.12
CA HIS A 220 -19.10 -1.38 -12.10
C HIS A 220 -19.88 -2.54 -11.50
N MET A 221 -21.08 -2.83 -12.02
CA MET A 221 -22.01 -3.86 -11.51
C MET A 221 -21.48 -5.30 -11.64
N GLY A 222 -20.55 -5.56 -12.55
CA GLY A 222 -19.88 -6.85 -12.74
C GLY A 222 -18.67 -7.08 -11.82
N VAL A 223 -18.38 -6.18 -10.88
CA VAL A 223 -17.31 -6.30 -9.87
C VAL A 223 -17.95 -6.68 -8.53
N ASP A 224 -17.45 -7.74 -7.89
CA ASP A 224 -18.00 -8.30 -6.65
C ASP A 224 -17.31 -7.74 -5.39
N LYS A 225 -16.08 -7.26 -5.53
CA LYS A 225 -15.30 -6.63 -4.46
C LYS A 225 -14.41 -5.52 -5.02
N VAL A 226 -14.23 -4.45 -4.24
CA VAL A 226 -13.19 -3.45 -4.49
C VAL A 226 -12.18 -3.47 -3.35
N SER A 227 -10.89 -3.58 -3.69
CA SER A 227 -9.77 -3.36 -2.79
C SER A 227 -9.05 -2.08 -3.22
N PHE A 228 -9.07 -1.09 -2.36
CA PHE A 228 -8.55 0.25 -2.64
C PHE A 228 -7.42 0.61 -1.67
N THR A 229 -6.35 1.17 -2.20
CA THR A 229 -5.31 1.87 -1.42
C THR A 229 -5.13 3.27 -1.97
N GLY A 230 -5.20 4.28 -1.10
CA GLY A 230 -5.06 5.68 -1.49
C GLY A 230 -5.47 6.67 -0.41
N SER A 231 -5.91 7.87 -0.80
CA SER A 231 -6.30 8.90 0.17
C SER A 231 -7.64 8.58 0.85
N THR A 232 -7.80 9.02 2.10
CA THR A 232 -9.05 8.88 2.87
C THR A 232 -10.25 9.50 2.15
N MET A 233 -10.07 10.67 1.52
CA MET A 233 -11.13 11.31 0.75
C MET A 233 -11.60 10.44 -0.42
N THR A 234 -10.66 9.80 -1.13
CA THR A 234 -11.00 8.89 -2.23
C THR A 234 -11.62 7.60 -1.69
N GLY A 235 -11.16 7.08 -0.55
CA GLY A 235 -11.75 5.91 0.10
C GLY A 235 -13.24 6.09 0.40
N ARG A 236 -13.64 7.26 0.89
CA ARG A 236 -15.06 7.60 1.10
C ARG A 236 -15.87 7.55 -0.20
N LYS A 237 -15.31 8.06 -1.31
CA LYS A 237 -15.94 7.97 -2.64
C LYS A 237 -16.05 6.52 -3.14
N ILE A 238 -15.05 5.68 -2.88
CA ILE A 238 -15.09 4.25 -3.22
C ILE A 238 -16.24 3.54 -2.48
N VAL A 239 -16.44 3.82 -1.19
CA VAL A 239 -17.58 3.28 -0.43
C VAL A 239 -18.92 3.70 -1.06
N GLN A 240 -19.06 4.98 -1.38
CA GLN A 240 -20.28 5.49 -2.02
C GLN A 240 -20.53 4.84 -3.38
N ALA A 241 -19.50 4.71 -4.22
CA ALA A 241 -19.56 4.08 -5.53
C ALA A 241 -19.95 2.59 -5.46
N SER A 242 -19.56 1.91 -4.39
CA SER A 242 -19.79 0.47 -4.19
C SER A 242 -21.20 0.13 -3.73
N ALA A 243 -22.03 1.11 -3.37
CA ALA A 243 -23.38 0.89 -2.86
C ALA A 243 -24.33 0.28 -3.91
N GLY A 244 -24.10 0.48 -5.21
CA GLY A 244 -25.02 0.10 -6.28
C GLY A 244 -25.37 -1.39 -6.35
N ASN A 245 -24.42 -2.29 -6.04
CA ASN A 245 -24.62 -3.74 -5.98
C ASN A 245 -24.17 -4.37 -4.66
N LEU A 246 -23.97 -3.56 -3.61
CA LEU A 246 -23.54 -4.00 -2.27
C LEU A 246 -22.22 -4.79 -2.29
N LYS A 247 -21.33 -4.50 -3.25
CA LYS A 247 -20.04 -5.18 -3.34
C LYS A 247 -19.20 -4.93 -2.09
N ARG A 248 -18.38 -5.90 -1.73
CA ARG A 248 -17.44 -5.76 -0.61
C ARG A 248 -16.39 -4.69 -0.89
N VAL A 249 -16.01 -3.98 0.15
CA VAL A 249 -14.96 -2.94 0.07
C VAL A 249 -13.91 -3.21 1.13
N GLN A 250 -12.66 -3.11 0.74
CA GLN A 250 -11.49 -3.09 1.63
C GLN A 250 -10.71 -1.81 1.35
N LEU A 251 -10.34 -1.10 2.40
CA LEU A 251 -9.71 0.22 2.31
C LEU A 251 -8.41 0.26 3.11
N GLU A 252 -7.33 0.62 2.44
CA GLU A 252 -6.06 1.01 3.03
C GLU A 252 -5.82 2.47 2.70
N LEU A 253 -5.92 3.34 3.71
CA LEU A 253 -5.97 4.77 3.50
C LEU A 253 -4.77 5.48 4.15
N GLY A 254 -4.86 6.81 4.27
CA GLY A 254 -3.80 7.63 4.81
C GLY A 254 -3.51 7.37 6.28
N GLY A 255 -2.40 7.94 6.74
CA GLY A 255 -1.99 7.87 8.13
C GLY A 255 -1.30 9.14 8.62
N LYS A 256 -1.25 9.31 9.93
CA LYS A 256 -0.49 10.35 10.63
C LYS A 256 0.23 9.72 11.82
N GLY A 257 1.15 8.79 11.52
CA GLY A 257 1.79 7.92 12.50
C GLY A 257 2.57 8.69 13.57
N ALA A 258 2.32 8.35 14.85
CA ALA A 258 3.14 8.80 15.95
C ALA A 258 4.45 7.98 15.99
N ASN A 259 5.57 8.64 16.28
CA ASN A 259 6.86 8.03 16.58
C ASN A 259 7.35 8.62 17.91
N ILE A 260 7.22 7.85 18.97
CA ILE A 260 7.36 8.31 20.37
C ILE A 260 8.73 7.91 20.89
N ILE A 261 9.48 8.87 21.43
CA ILE A 261 10.82 8.63 21.98
C ILE A 261 10.81 8.95 23.47
N PHE A 262 10.91 7.92 24.29
CA PHE A 262 10.99 8.06 25.74
C PHE A 262 12.42 8.35 26.22
N GLU A 263 12.54 8.88 27.44
CA GLU A 263 13.80 9.30 28.05
C GLU A 263 14.82 8.18 28.25
N ASP A 264 14.36 6.93 28.30
CA ASP A 264 15.16 5.72 28.49
C ASP A 264 15.52 5.01 27.19
N ALA A 265 15.12 5.55 26.03
CA ALA A 265 15.37 4.94 24.73
C ALA A 265 16.88 4.87 24.41
N ASN A 266 17.28 3.85 23.62
CA ASN A 266 18.58 3.89 22.97
C ASN A 266 18.57 5.02 21.93
N LEU A 267 19.22 6.13 22.26
CA LEU A 267 19.14 7.38 21.53
C LEU A 267 19.62 7.24 20.07
N ASP A 268 20.75 6.56 19.84
CA ASP A 268 21.32 6.41 18.50
C ASP A 268 20.44 5.52 17.61
N ALA A 269 19.91 4.43 18.17
CA ALA A 269 18.96 3.58 17.47
C ALA A 269 17.65 4.32 17.15
N ALA A 270 17.14 5.11 18.10
CA ALA A 270 15.92 5.89 17.93
C ALA A 270 16.08 7.00 16.88
N VAL A 271 17.21 7.69 16.85
CA VAL A 271 17.52 8.71 15.83
C VAL A 271 17.55 8.10 14.43
N ASN A 272 18.31 6.99 14.23
CA ASN A 272 18.40 6.32 12.94
C ASN A 272 17.04 5.73 12.51
N GLY A 273 16.33 5.09 13.45
CA GLY A 273 15.02 4.53 13.18
C GLY A 273 13.96 5.59 12.85
N SER A 274 14.03 6.76 13.49
CA SER A 274 13.15 7.90 13.20
C SER A 274 13.44 8.50 11.82
N ALA A 275 14.70 8.62 11.42
CA ALA A 275 15.06 9.07 10.08
C ALA A 275 14.53 8.09 9.01
N PHE A 276 14.70 6.79 9.21
CA PHE A 276 14.11 5.78 8.33
C PHE A 276 12.58 5.84 8.34
N ALA A 277 11.95 6.06 9.50
CA ALA A 277 10.50 6.13 9.63
C ALA A 277 9.88 7.24 8.76
N ILE A 278 10.57 8.36 8.56
CA ILE A 278 10.04 9.47 7.77
C ILE A 278 10.69 9.60 6.38
N PHE A 279 12.02 9.52 6.24
CA PHE A 279 12.69 9.89 4.98
C PHE A 279 12.77 8.74 3.96
N HIS A 280 12.63 7.47 4.37
CA HIS A 280 12.54 6.35 3.42
C HIS A 280 11.35 6.54 2.45
N ASN A 281 11.61 6.35 1.15
CA ASN A 281 10.71 6.68 0.04
C ASN A 281 10.25 8.15 0.07
N GLN A 282 11.15 9.07 0.38
CA GLN A 282 10.87 10.51 0.43
C GLN A 282 9.68 10.87 1.34
N GLY A 283 9.39 10.05 2.36
CA GLY A 283 8.21 10.21 3.21
C GLY A 283 6.88 9.87 2.56
N GLN A 284 6.88 9.37 1.34
CA GLN A 284 5.69 8.99 0.57
C GLN A 284 5.17 7.61 0.99
N ALA A 285 4.88 7.47 2.29
CA ALA A 285 4.41 6.23 2.88
C ALA A 285 3.28 6.50 3.86
N CYS A 286 2.17 5.77 3.72
CA CYS A 286 1.00 5.88 4.59
C CYS A 286 1.31 5.63 6.08
N ILE A 287 2.35 4.84 6.36
CA ILE A 287 2.84 4.52 7.70
C ILE A 287 4.04 5.37 8.12
N ALA A 288 4.33 6.50 7.45
CA ALA A 288 5.43 7.37 7.85
C ALA A 288 5.27 7.82 9.30
N GLY A 289 6.37 7.80 10.08
CA GLY A 289 6.43 8.35 11.44
C GLY A 289 6.48 9.87 11.41
N SER A 290 5.43 10.48 10.88
CA SER A 290 5.40 11.91 10.52
C SER A 290 5.13 12.84 11.71
N ARG A 291 4.75 12.29 12.88
CA ARG A 291 4.68 13.01 14.16
C ARG A 291 5.74 12.44 15.10
N LEU A 292 6.86 13.15 15.26
CA LEU A 292 7.95 12.81 16.16
C LEU A 292 7.68 13.44 17.52
N MET A 293 7.39 12.59 18.52
CA MET A 293 7.06 13.01 19.88
C MET A 293 8.21 12.67 20.81
N LEU A 294 8.83 13.68 21.39
CA LEU A 294 10.05 13.56 22.21
C LEU A 294 9.76 13.83 23.67
N HIS A 295 10.17 12.92 24.55
CA HIS A 295 10.13 13.21 25.99
C HIS A 295 11.01 14.43 26.28
N GLU A 296 10.52 15.41 27.06
CA GLU A 296 11.16 16.72 27.27
C GLU A 296 12.60 16.62 27.76
N LYS A 297 12.94 15.61 28.57
CA LYS A 297 14.30 15.42 29.12
C LYS A 297 15.38 15.11 28.09
N ILE A 298 14.99 14.60 26.92
CA ILE A 298 15.94 14.19 25.86
C ILE A 298 15.74 14.97 24.56
N ALA A 299 14.74 15.84 24.50
CA ALA A 299 14.30 16.47 23.26
C ALA A 299 15.44 17.22 22.55
N ASP A 300 16.19 18.06 23.26
CA ASP A 300 17.28 18.83 22.66
C ASP A 300 18.42 17.93 22.19
N GLN A 301 18.80 16.93 22.99
CA GLN A 301 19.86 15.98 22.61
C GLN A 301 19.47 15.14 21.41
N PHE A 302 18.21 14.69 21.37
CA PHE A 302 17.68 13.94 20.22
C PHE A 302 17.66 14.81 18.96
N LEU A 303 17.11 16.02 19.07
CA LEU A 303 17.00 16.94 17.93
C LEU A 303 18.35 17.30 17.34
N ASP A 304 19.35 17.59 18.16
CA ASP A 304 20.71 17.88 17.66
C ASP A 304 21.24 16.74 16.77
N LYS A 305 21.11 15.49 17.24
CA LYS A 305 21.55 14.32 16.47
C LYS A 305 20.67 14.09 15.23
N PHE A 306 19.35 14.23 15.36
CA PHE A 306 18.40 13.98 14.28
C PHE A 306 18.53 15.00 13.15
N LEU A 307 18.68 16.29 13.47
CA LEU A 307 18.88 17.35 12.47
C LEU A 307 20.20 17.17 11.71
N LYS A 308 21.29 16.79 12.41
CA LYS A 308 22.58 16.48 11.77
C LYS A 308 22.45 15.31 10.79
N LEU A 309 21.78 14.23 11.22
CA LEU A 309 21.54 13.07 10.36
C LEU A 309 20.65 13.44 9.15
N ALA A 310 19.55 14.13 9.37
CA ALA A 310 18.63 14.55 8.30
C ALA A 310 19.31 15.45 7.27
N ALA A 311 20.14 16.40 7.73
CA ALA A 311 20.92 17.28 6.86
C ALA A 311 22.00 16.54 6.04
N SER A 312 22.48 15.39 6.52
CA SER A 312 23.50 14.59 5.84
C SER A 312 22.94 13.64 4.78
N ILE A 313 21.62 13.47 4.68
CA ILE A 313 20.97 12.58 3.69
C ILE A 313 21.34 13.03 2.28
N LYS A 314 21.96 12.13 1.52
CA LYS A 314 22.41 12.40 0.15
C LYS A 314 21.23 12.35 -0.83
N LEU A 315 20.82 13.55 -1.28
CA LEU A 315 19.90 13.69 -2.40
C LEU A 315 20.66 13.55 -3.73
N GLY A 316 20.04 12.89 -4.71
CA GLY A 316 20.74 12.67 -5.99
C GLY A 316 19.91 11.94 -7.03
N ASN A 317 20.59 11.58 -8.13
CA ASN A 317 20.01 10.73 -9.17
C ASN A 317 19.58 9.39 -8.56
N PRO A 318 18.28 8.99 -8.67
CA PRO A 318 17.81 7.73 -8.11
C PRO A 318 18.53 6.49 -8.67
N LEU A 319 19.11 6.57 -9.85
CA LEU A 319 19.89 5.48 -10.46
C LEU A 319 21.33 5.38 -9.91
N ASP A 320 21.82 6.38 -9.19
CA ASP A 320 23.09 6.28 -8.47
C ASP A 320 22.88 5.45 -7.18
N PRO A 321 23.60 4.30 -7.02
CA PRO A 321 23.44 3.44 -5.86
C PRO A 321 23.85 4.11 -4.53
N THR A 322 24.54 5.26 -4.58
CA THR A 322 24.91 6.04 -3.40
C THR A 322 23.85 7.07 -3.00
N THR A 323 22.82 7.30 -3.81
CA THR A 323 21.71 8.19 -3.48
C THR A 323 20.88 7.60 -2.35
N GLU A 324 20.57 8.42 -1.34
CA GLU A 324 19.83 8.02 -0.15
C GLU A 324 18.37 8.46 -0.19
N MET A 325 18.08 9.58 -0.86
CA MET A 325 16.73 10.07 -1.06
C MET A 325 16.59 10.64 -2.47
N GLY A 326 15.60 10.17 -3.21
CA GLY A 326 15.25 10.60 -4.55
C GLY A 326 14.25 11.78 -4.57
N PRO A 327 13.69 12.11 -5.74
CA PRO A 327 12.64 13.13 -5.90
C PRO A 327 11.28 12.60 -5.40
N LEU A 328 10.36 13.50 -5.12
CA LEU A 328 8.92 13.18 -5.02
C LEU A 328 8.38 12.75 -6.39
N THR A 329 7.29 11.99 -6.38
CA THR A 329 6.77 11.35 -7.59
C THR A 329 6.33 12.30 -8.70
N SER A 330 5.98 13.56 -8.39
CA SER A 330 5.49 14.53 -9.38
C SER A 330 5.65 15.98 -8.92
N LYS A 331 5.60 16.90 -9.88
CA LYS A 331 5.62 18.34 -9.62
C LYS A 331 4.46 18.80 -8.75
N MET A 332 3.26 18.32 -9.04
CA MET A 332 2.06 18.62 -8.25
C MET A 332 2.24 18.19 -6.78
N HIS A 333 2.85 17.02 -6.57
CA HIS A 333 3.10 16.53 -5.21
C HIS A 333 4.20 17.32 -4.50
N GLN A 334 5.25 17.76 -5.22
CA GLN A 334 6.27 18.67 -4.70
C GLN A 334 5.63 19.99 -4.21
N GLU A 335 4.76 20.58 -5.01
CA GLU A 335 4.04 21.82 -4.67
C GLU A 335 3.14 21.63 -3.44
N ARG A 336 2.47 20.48 -3.32
CA ARG A 336 1.68 20.14 -2.14
C ARG A 336 2.55 20.12 -0.87
N VAL A 337 3.71 19.44 -0.90
CA VAL A 337 4.60 19.34 0.27
C VAL A 337 5.16 20.70 0.65
N LEU A 338 5.59 21.52 -0.32
CA LEU A 338 6.04 22.89 -0.09
C LEU A 338 4.92 23.79 0.44
N GLY A 339 3.67 23.55 0.01
CA GLY A 339 2.50 24.22 0.56
C GLY A 339 2.34 23.98 2.06
N PHE A 340 2.59 22.79 2.55
CA PHE A 340 2.56 22.49 3.98
C PHE A 340 3.69 23.16 4.77
N CYS A 341 4.84 23.44 4.15
CA CYS A 341 5.85 24.28 4.79
C CYS A 341 5.37 25.69 5.08
N LYS A 342 4.60 26.27 4.13
CA LYS A 342 3.96 27.59 4.32
C LYS A 342 2.88 27.52 5.40
N VAL A 343 2.01 26.52 5.37
CA VAL A 343 0.99 26.28 6.41
C VAL A 343 1.63 26.21 7.80
N ALA A 344 2.74 25.47 7.95
CA ALA A 344 3.44 25.39 9.22
C ALA A 344 3.87 26.77 9.75
N GLN A 345 4.41 27.63 8.88
CA GLN A 345 4.84 28.99 9.25
C GLN A 345 3.65 29.89 9.58
N GLU A 346 2.56 29.82 8.79
CA GLU A 346 1.32 30.59 9.02
C GLU A 346 0.66 30.23 10.35
N GLU A 347 0.76 28.96 10.79
CA GLU A 347 0.27 28.49 12.09
C GLU A 347 1.26 28.78 13.25
N GLY A 348 2.38 29.46 12.95
CA GLY A 348 3.39 29.86 13.93
C GLY A 348 4.36 28.74 14.32
N GLY A 349 4.44 27.68 13.51
CA GLY A 349 5.48 26.65 13.61
C GLY A 349 6.84 27.13 13.12
N GLU A 350 7.89 26.48 13.58
CA GLU A 350 9.28 26.77 13.23
C GLU A 350 9.85 25.69 12.33
N ILE A 351 10.37 26.07 11.15
CA ILE A 351 11.12 25.15 10.29
C ILE A 351 12.56 25.04 10.82
N LEU A 352 12.88 23.90 11.42
CA LEU A 352 14.20 23.62 11.99
C LEU A 352 15.20 23.17 10.92
N LEU A 353 14.73 22.55 9.82
CA LEU A 353 15.55 22.09 8.70
C LEU A 353 14.71 22.00 7.43
N GLY A 354 15.31 22.28 6.27
CA GLY A 354 14.71 22.05 4.95
C GLY A 354 13.58 23.02 4.60
N GLY A 355 12.45 22.50 4.20
CA GLY A 355 11.25 23.29 3.81
C GLY A 355 11.37 23.95 2.44
N LYS A 356 12.30 23.53 1.58
CA LYS A 356 12.60 24.16 0.29
C LYS A 356 13.08 23.15 -0.75
N ILE A 357 13.16 23.61 -1.98
CA ILE A 357 13.83 22.91 -3.08
C ILE A 357 15.35 23.00 -2.87
N PRO A 358 16.12 21.91 -3.12
CA PRO A 358 17.59 21.96 -3.03
C PRO A 358 18.21 23.03 -3.92
N SER A 359 19.30 23.65 -3.45
CA SER A 359 20.00 24.69 -4.21
C SER A 359 20.84 24.16 -5.38
N ASN A 360 21.13 22.86 -5.42
CA ASN A 360 21.88 22.23 -6.52
C ASN A 360 21.06 22.31 -7.82
N PRO A 361 21.57 22.96 -8.90
CA PRO A 361 20.87 23.13 -10.18
C PRO A 361 20.41 21.83 -10.84
N GLU A 362 21.17 20.73 -10.68
CA GLU A 362 20.76 19.44 -11.23
C GLU A 362 19.48 18.90 -10.57
N LEU A 363 19.34 19.09 -9.25
CA LEU A 363 18.16 18.62 -8.50
C LEU A 363 16.95 19.55 -8.70
N GLN A 364 17.16 20.79 -9.13
CA GLN A 364 16.08 21.73 -9.44
C GLN A 364 15.28 21.33 -10.71
N LYS A 365 15.87 20.50 -11.58
CA LYS A 365 15.18 19.97 -12.76
C LYS A 365 14.07 18.97 -12.39
N GLY A 366 14.22 18.29 -11.25
CA GLY A 366 13.29 17.27 -10.76
C GLY A 366 12.38 17.73 -9.63
N CYS A 367 11.65 16.79 -9.06
CA CYS A 367 10.64 17.03 -8.05
C CYS A 367 11.18 16.92 -6.61
N PHE A 368 12.37 17.46 -6.33
CA PHE A 368 13.03 17.34 -5.04
C PHE A 368 12.52 18.33 -3.99
N VAL A 369 12.44 17.84 -2.75
CA VAL A 369 12.26 18.63 -1.53
C VAL A 369 13.30 18.17 -0.51
N GLU A 370 13.97 19.10 0.17
CA GLU A 370 14.91 18.76 1.23
C GLU A 370 14.23 18.04 2.40
N PRO A 371 14.93 17.15 3.14
CA PRO A 371 14.45 16.63 4.41
C PRO A 371 13.98 17.78 5.30
N THR A 372 12.72 17.74 5.72
CA THR A 372 12.08 18.87 6.39
C THR A 372 11.66 18.48 7.80
N VAL A 373 12.10 19.28 8.77
CA VAL A 373 11.77 19.12 10.20
C VAL A 373 11.12 20.39 10.70
N VAL A 374 9.91 20.27 11.24
CA VAL A 374 9.11 21.40 11.73
C VAL A 374 8.80 21.20 13.21
N ARG A 375 9.00 22.20 14.03
CA ARG A 375 8.45 22.25 15.39
C ARG A 375 7.08 22.92 15.32
N SER A 376 6.02 22.18 15.67
CA SER A 376 4.66 22.74 15.72
C SER A 376 4.45 23.56 17.00
N LYS A 377 3.50 24.47 16.95
CA LYS A 377 3.08 25.24 18.11
C LYS A 377 2.14 24.44 19.00
N THR A 378 1.26 23.64 18.39
CA THR A 378 0.28 22.79 19.06
C THR A 378 -0.01 21.53 18.26
N ILE A 379 -0.43 20.46 18.91
CA ILE A 379 -0.87 19.22 18.26
C ILE A 379 -2.12 19.38 17.38
N LYS A 380 -2.83 20.52 17.51
CA LYS A 380 -4.01 20.85 16.69
C LYS A 380 -3.68 21.51 15.36
N ASP A 381 -2.43 21.92 15.15
CA ASP A 381 -1.97 22.51 13.89
C ASP A 381 -2.23 21.54 12.74
N ARG A 382 -2.58 22.05 11.57
CA ARG A 382 -2.89 21.24 10.38
C ARG A 382 -1.73 20.31 10.02
N VAL A 383 -0.48 20.79 10.18
CA VAL A 383 0.70 19.97 9.96
C VAL A 383 0.82 18.78 10.92
N CYS A 384 0.15 18.80 12.07
CA CYS A 384 0.05 17.68 13.02
C CYS A 384 -1.12 16.76 12.71
N GLN A 385 -2.16 17.25 12.04
CA GLN A 385 -3.42 16.54 11.80
C GLN A 385 -3.56 16.00 10.38
N GLU A 386 -3.08 16.75 9.36
CA GLU A 386 -3.21 16.36 7.97
C GLU A 386 -1.99 15.57 7.48
N GLU A 387 -2.22 14.60 6.61
CA GLU A 387 -1.18 13.81 5.97
C GLU A 387 -0.46 14.62 4.89
N VAL A 388 0.82 14.96 5.10
CA VAL A 388 1.65 15.70 4.13
C VAL A 388 2.10 14.79 2.98
N PHE A 389 2.51 13.57 3.32
CA PHE A 389 2.97 12.53 2.39
C PHE A 389 4.28 12.87 1.67
N GLY A 390 5.21 13.44 2.39
CA GLY A 390 6.53 13.87 1.89
C GLY A 390 7.62 13.76 2.95
N PRO A 391 8.85 14.20 2.65
CA PRO A 391 9.98 14.15 3.59
C PRO A 391 9.84 15.22 4.68
N PHE A 392 8.73 15.19 5.40
CA PHE A 392 8.25 16.22 6.31
C PHE A 392 7.82 15.60 7.64
N VAL A 393 8.51 15.93 8.71
CA VAL A 393 8.21 15.48 10.07
C VAL A 393 7.90 16.65 10.98
N VAL A 394 6.88 16.46 11.82
CA VAL A 394 6.51 17.45 12.84
C VAL A 394 6.99 16.96 14.20
N VAL A 395 7.66 17.84 14.93
CA VAL A 395 8.21 17.57 16.27
C VAL A 395 7.34 18.21 17.34
N SER A 396 7.03 17.43 18.36
CA SER A 396 6.34 17.87 19.60
C SER A 396 7.06 17.28 20.82
N THR A 397 6.90 17.90 21.99
CA THR A 397 7.43 17.36 23.25
C THR A 397 6.28 16.90 24.14
N PHE A 398 6.59 15.99 25.08
CA PHE A 398 5.67 15.49 26.09
C PHE A 398 6.42 15.24 27.42
N LYS A 399 5.66 15.13 28.52
CA LYS A 399 6.20 14.99 29.88
C LYS A 399 6.01 13.61 30.48
N ASP A 400 4.92 12.95 30.17
CA ASP A 400 4.58 11.65 30.73
C ASP A 400 3.82 10.74 29.76
N ASP A 401 3.62 9.49 30.20
CA ASP A 401 2.99 8.43 29.41
C ASP A 401 1.54 8.74 29.04
N ALA A 402 0.78 9.40 29.92
CA ALA A 402 -0.63 9.73 29.70
C ALA A 402 -0.78 10.83 28.65
N GLU A 403 0.02 11.90 28.75
CA GLU A 403 0.03 13.00 27.78
C GLU A 403 0.40 12.49 26.37
N VAL A 404 1.46 11.71 26.26
CA VAL A 404 1.90 11.24 24.93
C VAL A 404 0.92 10.27 24.30
N LEU A 405 0.23 9.45 25.08
CA LEU A 405 -0.82 8.55 24.59
C LEU A 405 -2.02 9.35 24.06
N GLU A 406 -2.45 10.39 24.77
CA GLU A 406 -3.49 11.30 24.31
C GLU A 406 -3.07 11.97 22.98
N MET A 407 -1.84 12.51 22.94
CA MET A 407 -1.30 13.13 21.72
C MET A 407 -1.22 12.14 20.57
N ALA A 408 -0.79 10.91 20.80
CA ALA A 408 -0.66 9.89 19.77
C ALA A 408 -2.01 9.52 19.13
N ASN A 409 -3.05 9.40 19.96
CA ASN A 409 -4.40 9.02 19.56
C ASN A 409 -5.25 10.20 19.03
N ASN A 410 -4.81 11.45 19.27
CA ASN A 410 -5.48 12.67 18.82
C ASN A 410 -5.29 12.91 17.32
N THR A 411 -5.92 12.09 16.51
CA THR A 411 -5.97 12.17 15.04
C THR A 411 -7.13 11.34 14.53
N ILE A 412 -7.64 11.69 13.36
CA ILE A 412 -8.65 10.86 12.66
C ILE A 412 -8.07 9.55 12.13
N TYR A 413 -6.76 9.45 12.02
CA TYR A 413 -6.06 8.28 11.49
C TYR A 413 -5.74 7.24 12.56
N GLY A 414 -5.50 6.00 12.12
CA GLY A 414 -5.10 4.89 12.97
C GLY A 414 -4.43 3.77 12.18
N LEU A 415 -3.49 4.12 11.26
CA LEU A 415 -2.80 3.11 10.44
C LEU A 415 -1.63 2.47 11.19
N GLY A 416 -0.66 3.26 11.59
CA GLY A 416 0.53 2.76 12.27
C GLY A 416 1.19 3.80 13.16
N GLY A 417 1.98 3.32 14.11
CA GLY A 417 2.81 4.14 14.98
C GLY A 417 3.95 3.33 15.60
N GLY A 418 4.89 3.99 16.23
CA GLY A 418 6.00 3.34 16.89
C GLY A 418 6.45 4.05 18.14
N LEU A 419 7.20 3.34 18.96
CA LEU A 419 7.77 3.89 20.20
C LEU A 419 9.14 3.28 20.51
N TRP A 420 9.94 4.06 21.23
CA TRP A 420 11.30 3.71 21.62
C TRP A 420 11.46 3.86 23.13
N THR A 421 11.68 2.76 23.82
CA THR A 421 11.87 2.69 25.27
C THR A 421 12.59 1.40 25.66
N ASN A 422 13.37 1.41 26.72
CA ASN A 422 13.96 0.21 27.33
C ASN A 422 13.06 -0.37 28.44
N ASN A 423 11.97 0.30 28.79
CA ASN A 423 11.00 -0.19 29.78
C ASN A 423 9.98 -1.13 29.12
N LEU A 424 10.11 -2.43 29.38
CA LEU A 424 9.27 -3.46 28.80
C LEU A 424 7.79 -3.28 29.12
N GLN A 425 7.46 -2.92 30.38
CA GLN A 425 6.08 -2.71 30.79
C GLN A 425 5.45 -1.52 30.05
N ARG A 426 6.15 -0.38 30.00
CA ARG A 426 5.73 0.81 29.25
C ARG A 426 5.49 0.45 27.78
N ALA A 427 6.43 -0.26 27.16
CA ALA A 427 6.34 -0.64 25.76
C ALA A 427 5.04 -1.38 25.44
N HIS A 428 4.69 -2.40 26.23
CA HIS A 428 3.47 -3.18 26.01
C HIS A 428 2.19 -2.43 26.37
N LEU A 429 2.20 -1.61 27.43
CA LEU A 429 1.04 -0.78 27.81
C LEU A 429 0.76 0.27 26.73
N MET A 430 1.78 0.97 26.27
CA MET A 430 1.64 1.94 25.16
C MET A 430 1.11 1.27 23.90
N ALA A 431 1.70 0.15 23.47
CA ALA A 431 1.25 -0.57 22.28
C ALA A 431 -0.22 -1.05 22.39
N ARG A 432 -0.68 -1.42 23.59
CA ARG A 432 -2.07 -1.82 23.84
C ARG A 432 -3.06 -0.66 23.70
N HIS A 433 -2.66 0.56 24.08
CA HIS A 433 -3.55 1.73 24.14
C HIS A 433 -3.40 2.67 22.95
N MET A 434 -2.37 2.51 22.10
CA MET A 434 -2.26 3.24 20.85
C MET A 434 -3.37 2.80 19.88
N GLU A 435 -4.14 3.76 19.39
CA GLU A 435 -5.21 3.53 18.41
C GLU A 435 -4.64 3.43 16.98
N ALA A 436 -3.92 2.35 16.73
CA ALA A 436 -3.31 2.06 15.43
C ALA A 436 -3.43 0.57 15.10
N GLY A 437 -3.59 0.26 13.82
CA GLY A 437 -3.63 -1.13 13.35
C GLY A 437 -2.27 -1.83 13.42
N MET A 438 -1.17 -1.06 13.44
CA MET A 438 0.19 -1.56 13.57
C MET A 438 0.99 -0.71 14.56
N VAL A 439 1.71 -1.36 15.48
CA VAL A 439 2.60 -0.69 16.43
C VAL A 439 3.98 -1.34 16.41
N TRP A 440 5.02 -0.54 16.29
CA TRP A 440 6.41 -0.97 16.34
C TRP A 440 7.08 -0.53 17.65
N ILE A 441 7.79 -1.43 18.29
CA ILE A 441 8.56 -1.17 19.53
C ILE A 441 10.04 -1.31 19.18
N ASN A 442 10.82 -0.27 19.42
CA ASN A 442 12.28 -0.20 19.16
C ASN A 442 12.68 -0.55 17.73
N CYS A 443 11.76 -0.33 16.78
CA CYS A 443 11.96 -0.43 15.34
C CYS A 443 10.87 0.38 14.62
N TYR A 444 10.96 0.49 13.28
CA TYR A 444 9.90 1.11 12.48
C TYR A 444 9.85 0.47 11.09
N LYS A 445 8.67 0.44 10.43
CA LYS A 445 8.45 -0.10 9.07
C LYS A 445 8.99 -1.53 8.87
N ARG A 446 8.93 -2.38 9.91
CA ARG A 446 9.21 -3.80 9.78
C ARG A 446 7.97 -4.54 9.29
N PHE A 447 8.13 -5.36 8.25
CA PHE A 447 7.07 -6.14 7.61
C PHE A 447 7.46 -7.59 7.48
N HIS A 448 6.45 -8.42 7.51
CA HIS A 448 6.55 -9.82 7.13
C HIS A 448 5.28 -10.21 6.35
N PRO A 449 5.35 -10.97 5.22
CA PRO A 449 4.16 -11.33 4.44
C PRO A 449 3.05 -12.02 5.23
N GLY A 450 3.38 -12.69 6.32
CA GLY A 450 2.43 -13.34 7.22
C GLY A 450 1.84 -12.44 8.31
N SER A 451 2.29 -11.17 8.43
CA SER A 451 1.76 -10.21 9.40
C SER A 451 0.67 -9.34 8.77
N PRO A 452 -0.49 -9.16 9.42
CA PRO A 452 -1.53 -8.31 8.86
C PRO A 452 -1.08 -6.86 8.77
N PHE A 453 -1.49 -6.20 7.69
CA PHE A 453 -1.32 -4.77 7.48
C PHE A 453 -2.69 -4.11 7.34
N GLY A 454 -2.91 -2.99 8.00
CA GLY A 454 -4.15 -2.22 7.86
C GLY A 454 -4.43 -1.34 9.07
N GLY A 455 -5.34 -0.40 8.85
CA GLY A 455 -5.70 0.64 9.81
C GLY A 455 -7.02 0.41 10.54
N ILE A 456 -7.29 1.35 11.42
CA ILE A 456 -8.58 1.59 12.08
C ILE A 456 -8.94 3.06 11.85
N LYS A 457 -10.09 3.51 12.31
CA LYS A 457 -10.57 4.89 12.14
C LYS A 457 -10.61 5.28 10.65
N ASP A 458 -10.24 6.49 10.30
CA ASP A 458 -10.21 6.99 8.92
C ASP A 458 -9.01 6.47 8.08
N SER A 459 -8.19 5.59 8.63
CA SER A 459 -7.19 4.84 7.87
C SER A 459 -7.74 3.60 7.17
N GLY A 460 -9.02 3.30 7.32
CA GLY A 460 -9.70 2.25 6.57
C GLY A 460 -10.06 1.02 7.39
N TYR A 461 -10.46 -0.03 6.68
CA TYR A 461 -10.88 -1.31 7.26
C TYR A 461 -10.57 -2.47 6.31
N GLY A 462 -10.59 -3.70 6.84
CA GLY A 462 -10.01 -4.87 6.23
C GLY A 462 -8.52 -4.97 6.54
N ARG A 463 -7.88 -6.00 6.01
CA ARG A 463 -6.43 -6.21 6.19
C ARG A 463 -5.80 -6.72 4.90
N GLU A 464 -4.66 -6.16 4.57
CA GLU A 464 -3.71 -6.73 3.60
C GLU A 464 -2.78 -7.70 4.32
N MET A 465 -2.14 -8.58 3.56
CA MET A 465 -1.11 -9.52 4.03
C MET A 465 -1.61 -10.54 5.08
N GLY A 466 -0.79 -11.52 5.35
CA GLY A 466 -1.07 -12.59 6.29
C GLY A 466 -2.29 -13.44 5.92
N HIS A 467 -2.65 -14.31 6.83
CA HIS A 467 -3.88 -15.11 6.72
C HIS A 467 -5.15 -14.24 6.68
N PHE A 468 -5.11 -13.08 7.33
CA PHE A 468 -6.23 -12.14 7.35
C PHE A 468 -6.64 -11.66 5.95
N ALA A 469 -5.67 -11.46 5.04
CA ALA A 469 -5.98 -11.09 3.66
C ALA A 469 -6.80 -12.17 2.93
N MET A 470 -6.62 -13.46 3.24
CA MET A 470 -7.44 -14.53 2.63
C MET A 470 -8.92 -14.40 2.97
N HIS A 471 -9.23 -13.92 4.18
CA HIS A 471 -10.63 -13.68 4.59
C HIS A 471 -11.29 -12.53 3.82
N GLU A 472 -10.49 -11.56 3.38
CA GLU A 472 -10.99 -10.46 2.57
C GLU A 472 -11.43 -10.90 1.15
N TYR A 473 -10.83 -11.97 0.63
CA TYR A 473 -11.06 -12.46 -0.73
C TYR A 473 -11.90 -13.75 -0.81
N THR A 474 -12.51 -14.14 0.31
CA THR A 474 -13.37 -15.34 0.38
C THR A 474 -14.64 -15.11 1.18
N GLU A 475 -15.69 -15.89 0.87
CA GLU A 475 -16.95 -15.92 1.60
C GLU A 475 -17.15 -17.26 2.31
N PRO A 476 -17.61 -17.28 3.56
CA PRO A 476 -18.02 -18.51 4.22
C PRO A 476 -19.36 -19.00 3.64
N LYS A 477 -19.42 -20.29 3.27
CA LYS A 477 -20.64 -20.97 2.81
C LYS A 477 -20.95 -22.12 3.76
N SER A 478 -22.06 -22.04 4.48
CA SER A 478 -22.55 -23.14 5.34
C SER A 478 -23.30 -24.17 4.50
N VAL A 479 -22.93 -25.46 4.67
CA VAL A 479 -23.56 -26.59 3.99
C VAL A 479 -24.10 -27.54 5.04
N TRP A 480 -25.39 -27.84 4.94
CA TRP A 480 -26.09 -28.79 5.79
C TRP A 480 -26.40 -30.07 5.02
N VAL A 481 -26.06 -31.22 5.63
CA VAL A 481 -26.35 -32.53 5.08
C VAL A 481 -27.16 -33.29 6.10
N ASN A 482 -28.36 -33.75 5.70
CA ASN A 482 -29.10 -34.72 6.49
C ASN A 482 -28.48 -36.11 6.26
N ILE A 483 -27.92 -36.70 7.30
CA ILE A 483 -27.31 -38.03 7.24
C ILE A 483 -28.30 -39.11 7.67
N ASP A 484 -29.03 -38.87 8.76
CA ASP A 484 -30.01 -39.83 9.33
C ASP A 484 -31.03 -39.15 10.26
N ALA A 485 -31.24 -37.86 10.10
CA ALA A 485 -32.20 -37.12 10.92
C ALA A 485 -33.63 -37.31 10.42
N LYS A 486 -34.56 -37.56 11.34
CA LYS A 486 -36.01 -37.51 11.03
C LYS A 486 -36.40 -36.04 10.83
N ILE A 487 -36.91 -35.73 9.64
CA ILE A 487 -37.45 -34.40 9.35
C ILE A 487 -38.91 -34.32 9.78
N PRO A 488 -39.31 -33.37 10.62
CA PRO A 488 -40.70 -33.16 10.98
C PRO A 488 -41.58 -32.90 9.75
N VAL A 489 -42.75 -33.49 9.71
CA VAL A 489 -43.76 -33.21 8.67
C VAL A 489 -44.52 -31.94 9.08
N PHE A 490 -44.15 -30.82 8.53
CA PHE A 490 -44.76 -29.53 8.84
C PHE A 490 -46.12 -29.31 8.14
N TYR A 491 -46.37 -30.04 7.04
CA TYR A 491 -47.58 -29.92 6.23
C TYR A 491 -48.16 -31.33 6.01
N PRO A 492 -48.83 -31.91 7.04
CA PRO A 492 -49.52 -33.17 6.86
C PRO A 492 -50.66 -33.02 5.83
N ARG A 493 -50.69 -33.89 4.82
CA ARG A 493 -51.77 -33.96 3.84
C ARG A 493 -52.88 -34.89 4.34
#